data_17f88a90938cb278d58b610f393609d0
#
_entry.id   17f88a90938cb278d58b610f393609d0
#
_cell.length_a   1.000
_cell.length_b   1.000
_cell.length_c   1.000
_cell.angle_alpha   90.00
_cell.angle_beta   90.00
_cell.angle_gamma   90.00
#
_symmetry.space_group_name_H-M   'P 1'
#
loop_
_entity.id
_entity.type
_entity.pdbx_description
1 polymer ?
#
loop_
_entity_poly.entity_id
_entity_poly.type
_entity_poly.pdbx_seq_one_letter_code
_entity_poly.pdbx_strand_id
1 'polypeptide(L)'
;MSVPAGEHADPAVAFESAKLGVWVFLATEVLLFGALFTSYAVFRVKYPELFRAEHAKLDRVLGAVNTVVLITSSLMVVFGVDAIKRGKARLFEACFGATILLAGVFLCVKYAEYGAKFHHGIYPRTNLFFSIYFMLTGLHGIHVLLGMGVLSYVILLSRRGRLSANYYTPAEMSGLYWHFVDLVWIYLFPLLYLIG
;
A
#
# COMPACT_ATOMS: atom_id res chain seq x y z
N MET A 1 -27.97 -39.28 -18.73
CA MET A 1 -28.14 -37.89 -18.34
C MET A 1 -26.72 -37.33 -18.14
N SER A 2 -26.14 -36.79 -19.21
CA SER A 2 -24.75 -36.27 -19.21
C SER A 2 -24.77 -34.88 -18.58
N VAL A 3 -24.03 -34.73 -17.46
CA VAL A 3 -23.76 -33.44 -16.84
C VAL A 3 -22.99 -32.60 -17.88
N PRO A 4 -23.41 -31.38 -18.22
CA PRO A 4 -22.67 -30.54 -19.14
C PRO A 4 -21.32 -30.21 -18.51
N ALA A 5 -20.24 -30.49 -19.26
CA ALA A 5 -18.88 -30.11 -18.92
C ALA A 5 -18.85 -28.60 -18.63
N GLY A 6 -18.28 -28.22 -17.49
CA GLY A 6 -18.27 -26.84 -17.01
C GLY A 6 -17.86 -25.88 -18.11
N GLU A 7 -18.69 -24.89 -18.32
CA GLU A 7 -18.51 -23.76 -19.19
C GLU A 7 -17.23 -23.03 -18.72
N HIS A 8 -16.10 -23.30 -19.39
CA HIS A 8 -14.88 -22.55 -19.16
C HIS A 8 -15.20 -21.11 -19.62
N ALA A 9 -15.32 -20.20 -18.65
CA ALA A 9 -15.54 -18.79 -18.95
C ALA A 9 -14.52 -18.34 -20.02
N ASP A 10 -15.02 -17.64 -21.03
CA ASP A 10 -14.17 -17.05 -22.08
C ASP A 10 -13.00 -16.31 -21.41
N PRO A 11 -11.74 -16.58 -21.80
CA PRO A 11 -10.57 -15.91 -21.21
C PRO A 11 -10.69 -14.39 -21.18
N ALA A 12 -11.37 -13.77 -22.17
CA ALA A 12 -11.64 -12.35 -22.20
C ALA A 12 -12.60 -11.92 -21.07
N VAL A 13 -13.66 -12.69 -20.84
CA VAL A 13 -14.63 -12.43 -19.76
C VAL A 13 -13.99 -12.60 -18.39
N ALA A 14 -13.15 -13.63 -18.22
CA ALA A 14 -12.40 -13.84 -16.97
C ALA A 14 -11.43 -12.67 -16.67
N PHE A 15 -10.78 -12.13 -17.69
CA PHE A 15 -9.90 -10.97 -17.58
C PHE A 15 -10.66 -9.71 -17.16
N GLU A 16 -11.74 -9.37 -17.83
CA GLU A 16 -12.57 -8.18 -17.52
C GLU A 16 -13.20 -8.30 -16.12
N SER A 17 -13.65 -9.51 -15.74
CA SER A 17 -14.20 -9.75 -14.41
C SER A 17 -13.15 -9.58 -13.30
N ALA A 18 -11.92 -10.05 -13.50
CA ALA A 18 -10.83 -9.87 -12.55
C ALA A 18 -10.48 -8.39 -12.39
N LYS A 19 -10.42 -7.65 -13.49
CA LYS A 19 -10.16 -6.21 -13.51
C LYS A 19 -11.26 -5.43 -12.78
N LEU A 20 -12.52 -5.74 -13.04
CA LEU A 20 -13.66 -5.15 -12.35
C LEU A 20 -13.59 -5.43 -10.84
N GLY A 21 -13.28 -6.67 -10.45
CA GLY A 21 -13.12 -7.05 -9.03
C GLY A 21 -12.06 -6.22 -8.31
N VAL A 22 -10.90 -5.98 -8.94
CA VAL A 22 -9.85 -5.13 -8.38
C VAL A 22 -10.32 -3.67 -8.25
N TRP A 23 -11.03 -3.12 -9.24
CA TRP A 23 -11.56 -1.77 -9.15
C TRP A 23 -12.61 -1.61 -8.04
N VAL A 24 -13.53 -2.57 -7.89
CA VAL A 24 -14.51 -2.57 -6.80
C VAL A 24 -13.80 -2.66 -5.45
N PHE A 25 -12.80 -3.54 -5.32
CA PHE A 25 -11.99 -3.63 -4.11
C PHE A 25 -11.30 -2.30 -3.79
N LEU A 26 -10.60 -1.68 -4.76
CA LEU A 26 -9.95 -0.38 -4.55
C LEU A 26 -10.95 0.72 -4.15
N ALA A 27 -12.16 0.70 -4.71
CA ALA A 27 -13.22 1.64 -4.33
C ALA A 27 -13.62 1.47 -2.85
N THR A 28 -13.72 0.23 -2.34
CA THR A 28 -13.98 -0.02 -0.90
C THR A 28 -12.85 0.48 -0.02
N GLU A 29 -11.60 0.35 -0.46
CA GLU A 29 -10.43 0.84 0.27
C GLU A 29 -10.37 2.38 0.30
N VAL A 30 -10.73 3.04 -0.81
CA VAL A 30 -10.88 4.52 -0.84
C VAL A 30 -11.93 4.98 0.17
N LEU A 31 -13.06 4.29 0.28
CA LEU A 31 -14.09 4.60 1.28
C LEU A 31 -13.58 4.38 2.71
N LEU A 32 -12.87 3.28 2.96
CA LEU A 32 -12.29 2.97 4.26
C LEU A 32 -11.31 4.06 4.73
N PHE A 33 -10.31 4.37 3.92
CA PHE A 33 -9.33 5.42 4.26
C PHE A 33 -9.96 6.81 4.23
N GLY A 34 -10.89 7.08 3.32
CA GLY A 34 -11.64 8.34 3.25
C GLY A 34 -12.43 8.62 4.53
N ALA A 35 -13.08 7.62 5.11
CA ALA A 35 -13.77 7.74 6.40
C ALA A 35 -12.78 8.06 7.54
N LEU A 36 -11.60 7.44 7.55
CA LEU A 36 -10.56 7.72 8.54
C LEU A 36 -9.96 9.12 8.39
N PHE A 37 -9.70 9.58 7.16
CA PHE A 37 -9.23 10.93 6.90
C PHE A 37 -10.27 11.99 7.31
N THR A 38 -11.54 11.73 7.01
CA THR A 38 -12.65 12.60 7.44
C THR A 38 -12.73 12.65 8.95
N SER A 39 -12.61 11.53 9.65
CA SER A 39 -12.57 11.46 11.10
C SER A 39 -11.42 12.30 11.68
N TYR A 40 -10.21 12.17 11.11
CA TYR A 40 -9.07 12.99 11.49
C TYR A 40 -9.38 14.48 11.33
N ALA A 41 -9.92 14.90 10.17
CA ALA A 41 -10.23 16.29 9.88
C ALA A 41 -11.27 16.87 10.86
N VAL A 42 -12.34 16.13 11.15
CA VAL A 42 -13.39 16.53 12.10
C VAL A 42 -12.81 16.70 13.51
N PHE A 43 -12.03 15.74 13.99
CA PHE A 43 -11.45 15.84 15.34
C PHE A 43 -10.39 16.93 15.45
N ARG A 44 -9.64 17.17 14.39
CA ARG A 44 -8.66 18.26 14.34
C ARG A 44 -9.35 19.64 14.47
N VAL A 45 -10.47 19.84 13.79
CA VAL A 45 -11.26 21.08 13.91
C VAL A 45 -11.87 21.21 15.31
N LYS A 46 -12.30 20.10 15.91
CA LYS A 46 -12.94 20.08 17.22
C LYS A 46 -11.95 20.28 18.39
N TYR A 47 -10.71 19.80 18.25
CA TYR A 47 -9.66 19.81 19.29
C TYR A 47 -8.34 20.38 18.76
N PRO A 48 -8.30 21.64 18.26
CA PRO A 48 -7.14 22.18 17.53
C PRO A 48 -5.88 22.26 18.40
N GLU A 49 -6.01 22.64 19.68
CA GLU A 49 -4.86 22.76 20.59
C GLU A 49 -4.19 21.40 20.85
N LEU A 50 -4.99 20.34 21.06
CA LEU A 50 -4.47 18.99 21.23
C LEU A 50 -3.69 18.54 19.98
N PHE A 51 -4.27 18.74 18.79
CA PHE A 51 -3.65 18.31 17.55
C PHE A 51 -2.35 19.05 17.26
N ARG A 52 -2.28 20.36 17.50
CA ARG A 52 -1.03 21.15 17.37
C ARG A 52 0.06 20.69 18.32
N ALA A 53 -0.26 20.47 19.59
CA ALA A 53 0.71 20.06 20.61
C ALA A 53 1.29 18.66 20.30
N GLU A 54 0.44 17.72 19.89
CA GLU A 54 0.86 16.33 19.66
C GLU A 54 1.51 16.13 18.29
N HIS A 55 1.11 16.90 17.27
CA HIS A 55 1.74 16.92 15.97
C HIS A 55 3.24 17.30 16.06
N ALA A 56 3.60 18.24 16.93
CA ALA A 56 5.00 18.65 17.13
C ALA A 56 5.93 17.51 17.63
N LYS A 57 5.34 16.44 18.17
CA LYS A 57 6.08 15.25 18.63
C LYS A 57 6.37 14.21 17.52
N LEU A 58 5.91 14.46 16.30
CA LEU A 58 6.16 13.59 15.16
C LEU A 58 7.46 13.97 14.45
N ASP A 59 8.25 12.97 14.09
CA ASP A 59 9.49 13.17 13.33
C ASP A 59 9.19 13.34 11.84
N ARG A 60 9.23 14.60 11.37
CA ARG A 60 8.97 14.97 9.96
C ARG A 60 10.04 14.41 9.03
N VAL A 61 11.28 14.28 9.50
CA VAL A 61 12.39 13.79 8.67
C VAL A 61 12.21 12.32 8.36
N LEU A 62 11.89 11.51 9.37
CA LEU A 62 11.59 10.09 9.17
C LEU A 62 10.36 9.88 8.26
N GLY A 63 9.33 10.71 8.42
CA GLY A 63 8.17 10.69 7.54
C GLY A 63 8.53 11.03 6.07
N ALA A 64 9.36 12.04 5.86
CA ALA A 64 9.82 12.44 4.52
C ALA A 64 10.69 11.36 3.88
N VAL A 65 11.64 10.76 4.61
CA VAL A 65 12.47 9.64 4.14
C VAL A 65 11.56 8.48 3.70
N ASN A 66 10.60 8.09 4.52
CA ASN A 66 9.65 7.04 4.19
C ASN A 66 8.82 7.36 2.93
N THR A 67 8.47 8.61 2.72
CA THR A 67 7.76 9.04 1.50
C THR A 67 8.63 8.85 0.26
N VAL A 68 9.92 9.24 0.31
CA VAL A 68 10.86 9.03 -0.80
C VAL A 68 11.04 7.53 -1.07
N VAL A 69 11.18 6.72 -0.04
CA VAL A 69 11.31 5.26 -0.15
C VAL A 69 10.10 4.66 -0.89
N LEU A 70 8.87 5.02 -0.51
CA LEU A 70 7.66 4.49 -1.15
C LEU A 70 7.50 5.01 -2.59
N ILE A 71 7.72 6.29 -2.87
CA ILE A 71 7.66 6.83 -4.23
C ILE A 71 8.67 6.11 -5.13
N THR A 72 9.89 5.83 -4.62
CA THR A 72 10.89 5.05 -5.35
C THR A 72 10.41 3.63 -5.60
N SER A 73 9.76 3.00 -4.62
CA SER A 73 9.20 1.66 -4.76
C SER A 73 8.09 1.61 -5.82
N SER A 74 7.25 2.64 -5.86
CA SER A 74 6.20 2.81 -6.87
C SER A 74 6.79 2.90 -8.29
N LEU A 75 7.88 3.64 -8.46
CA LEU A 75 8.59 3.72 -9.73
C LEU A 75 9.15 2.36 -10.16
N MET A 76 9.70 1.56 -9.22
CA MET A 76 10.18 0.21 -9.53
C MET A 76 9.05 -0.70 -10.03
N VAL A 77 7.85 -0.58 -9.48
CA VAL A 77 6.68 -1.35 -9.97
C VAL A 77 6.34 -0.99 -11.42
N VAL A 78 6.36 0.29 -11.78
CA VAL A 78 6.14 0.74 -13.17
C VAL A 78 7.15 0.10 -14.13
N PHE A 79 8.44 0.18 -13.79
CA PHE A 79 9.50 -0.46 -14.60
C PHE A 79 9.35 -1.98 -14.66
N GLY A 80 8.93 -2.62 -13.58
CA GLY A 80 8.65 -4.05 -13.54
C GLY A 80 7.53 -4.44 -14.51
N VAL A 81 6.40 -3.75 -14.45
CA VAL A 81 5.26 -4.02 -15.35
C VAL A 81 5.63 -3.79 -16.81
N ASP A 82 6.38 -2.72 -17.12
CA ASP A 82 6.89 -2.50 -18.48
C ASP A 82 7.86 -3.63 -18.93
N ALA A 83 8.71 -4.09 -18.01
CA ALA A 83 9.66 -5.16 -18.30
C ALA A 83 8.96 -6.48 -18.68
N ILE A 84 7.92 -6.89 -17.95
CA ILE A 84 7.21 -8.13 -18.28
C ILE A 84 6.45 -8.02 -19.60
N LYS A 85 5.88 -6.86 -19.93
CA LYS A 85 5.26 -6.59 -21.24
C LYS A 85 6.25 -6.77 -22.41
N ARG A 86 7.52 -6.44 -22.17
CA ARG A 86 8.62 -6.63 -23.14
C ARG A 86 9.26 -8.02 -23.07
N GLY A 87 8.69 -8.96 -22.33
CA GLY A 87 9.22 -10.33 -22.19
C GLY A 87 10.49 -10.43 -21.33
N LYS A 88 10.88 -9.38 -20.60
CA LYS A 88 12.09 -9.35 -19.75
C LYS A 88 11.79 -9.79 -18.32
N ALA A 89 11.47 -11.09 -18.13
CA ALA A 89 11.05 -11.63 -16.85
C ALA A 89 12.07 -11.40 -15.70
N ARG A 90 13.38 -11.51 -15.96
CA ARG A 90 14.41 -11.27 -14.93
C ARG A 90 14.42 -9.83 -14.43
N LEU A 91 14.21 -8.84 -15.33
CA LEU A 91 14.14 -7.44 -14.96
C LEU A 91 12.86 -7.16 -14.14
N PHE A 92 11.74 -7.74 -14.53
CA PHE A 92 10.50 -7.71 -13.77
C PHE A 92 10.71 -8.21 -12.33
N GLU A 93 11.30 -9.40 -12.16
CA GLU A 93 11.56 -9.98 -10.84
C GLU A 93 12.51 -9.13 -10.00
N ALA A 94 13.53 -8.53 -10.61
CA ALA A 94 14.44 -7.61 -9.93
C ALA A 94 13.74 -6.33 -9.46
N CYS A 95 12.88 -5.72 -10.29
CA CYS A 95 12.13 -4.51 -9.95
C CYS A 95 11.12 -4.79 -8.83
N PHE A 96 10.34 -5.87 -8.91
CA PHE A 96 9.38 -6.25 -7.87
C PHE A 96 10.09 -6.66 -6.58
N GLY A 97 11.24 -7.33 -6.66
CA GLY A 97 12.10 -7.63 -5.51
C GLY A 97 12.62 -6.36 -4.83
N ALA A 98 13.08 -5.37 -5.61
CA ALA A 98 13.49 -4.06 -5.09
C ALA A 98 12.33 -3.34 -4.39
N THR A 99 11.12 -3.40 -4.95
CA THR A 99 9.90 -2.86 -4.32
C THR A 99 9.66 -3.49 -2.95
N ILE A 100 9.75 -4.81 -2.83
CA ILE A 100 9.57 -5.53 -1.55
C ILE A 100 10.65 -5.12 -0.54
N LEU A 101 11.91 -4.96 -0.97
CA LEU A 101 12.99 -4.49 -0.10
C LEU A 101 12.74 -3.07 0.41
N LEU A 102 12.33 -2.14 -0.46
CA LEU A 102 12.00 -0.76 -0.09
C LEU A 102 10.79 -0.72 0.86
N ALA A 103 9.77 -1.55 0.63
CA ALA A 103 8.66 -1.70 1.55
C ALA A 103 9.11 -2.22 2.93
N GLY A 104 10.06 -3.15 2.95
CA GLY A 104 10.71 -3.62 4.20
C GLY A 104 11.42 -2.49 4.94
N VAL A 105 12.16 -1.64 4.22
CA VAL A 105 12.80 -0.44 4.80
C VAL A 105 11.76 0.48 5.41
N PHE A 106 10.67 0.77 4.70
CA PHE A 106 9.55 1.57 5.21
C PHE A 106 9.01 1.01 6.53
N LEU A 107 8.73 -0.29 6.59
CA LEU A 107 8.22 -0.95 7.80
C LEU A 107 9.23 -0.94 8.95
N CYS A 108 10.53 -1.13 8.67
CA CYS A 108 11.59 -1.03 9.68
C CYS A 108 11.66 0.37 10.30
N VAL A 109 11.61 1.42 9.48
CA VAL A 109 11.58 2.80 9.96
C VAL A 109 10.34 3.06 10.81
N LYS A 110 9.17 2.57 10.37
CA LYS A 110 7.91 2.68 11.14
C LYS A 110 7.96 1.92 12.47
N TYR A 111 8.55 0.74 12.46
CA TYR A 111 8.74 -0.05 13.68
C TYR A 111 9.65 0.69 14.68
N ALA A 112 10.76 1.28 14.22
CA ALA A 112 11.64 2.08 15.05
C ALA A 112 10.93 3.33 15.59
N GLU A 113 10.15 4.03 14.75
CA GLU A 113 9.34 5.19 15.17
C GLU A 113 8.32 4.82 16.27
N TYR A 114 7.63 3.68 16.11
CA TYR A 114 6.69 3.18 17.12
C TYR A 114 7.41 2.79 18.41
N GLY A 115 8.56 2.11 18.32
CA GLY A 115 9.38 1.75 19.46
C GLY A 115 9.81 2.97 20.27
N ALA A 116 10.30 4.02 19.60
CA ALA A 116 10.64 5.28 20.25
C ALA A 116 9.45 5.92 20.98
N LYS A 117 8.26 5.92 20.36
CA LYS A 117 7.03 6.44 21.01
C LYS A 117 6.66 5.64 22.25
N PHE A 118 6.73 4.31 22.19
CA PHE A 118 6.42 3.44 23.33
C PHE A 118 7.41 3.63 24.46
N HIS A 119 8.70 3.85 24.19
CA HIS A 119 9.70 4.20 25.20
C HIS A 119 9.42 5.53 25.90
N HIS A 120 8.79 6.49 25.20
CA HIS A 120 8.34 7.74 25.78
C HIS A 120 6.95 7.66 26.42
N GLY A 121 6.39 6.46 26.60
CA GLY A 121 5.06 6.25 27.20
C GLY A 121 3.89 6.68 26.30
N ILE A 122 4.12 6.87 25.00
CA ILE A 122 3.08 7.27 24.05
C ILE A 122 2.48 6.01 23.42
N TYR A 123 1.24 5.70 23.80
CA TYR A 123 0.48 4.55 23.33
C TYR A 123 -0.78 5.00 22.55
N PRO A 124 -1.44 4.10 21.80
CA PRO A 124 -2.70 4.44 21.11
C PRO A 124 -3.79 5.01 22.02
N ARG A 125 -3.75 4.70 23.33
CA ARG A 125 -4.73 5.17 24.32
C ARG A 125 -4.32 6.46 25.05
N THR A 126 -3.15 7.04 24.74
CA THR A 126 -2.64 8.23 25.42
C THR A 126 -3.56 9.44 25.21
N ASN A 127 -3.99 9.66 23.98
CA ASN A 127 -4.96 10.71 23.63
C ASN A 127 -5.59 10.42 22.26
N LEU A 128 -6.57 11.26 21.89
CA LEU A 128 -7.32 11.10 20.65
C LEU A 128 -6.44 11.22 19.41
N PHE A 129 -5.45 12.11 19.39
CA PHE A 129 -4.53 12.27 18.26
C PHE A 129 -3.74 11.00 18.01
N PHE A 130 -3.11 10.42 19.04
CA PHE A 130 -2.35 9.18 18.89
C PHE A 130 -3.23 7.97 18.61
N SER A 131 -4.47 7.91 19.11
CA SER A 131 -5.43 6.87 18.72
C SER A 131 -5.63 6.86 17.21
N ILE A 132 -5.92 8.02 16.62
CA ILE A 132 -6.13 8.15 15.16
C ILE A 132 -4.84 7.93 14.39
N TYR A 133 -3.71 8.47 14.88
CA TYR A 133 -2.39 8.28 14.27
C TYR A 133 -2.02 6.79 14.14
N PHE A 134 -2.09 6.03 15.23
CA PHE A 134 -1.75 4.60 15.22
C PHE A 134 -2.76 3.78 14.39
N MET A 135 -4.04 4.16 14.39
CA MET A 135 -5.05 3.50 13.58
C MET A 135 -4.79 3.72 12.08
N LEU A 136 -4.57 4.95 11.63
CA LEU A 136 -4.29 5.29 10.24
C LEU A 136 -2.98 4.66 9.75
N THR A 137 -1.89 4.87 10.47
CA THR A 137 -0.57 4.37 10.06
C THR A 137 -0.45 2.86 10.24
N GLY A 138 -1.10 2.27 11.23
CA GLY A 138 -1.13 0.83 11.46
C GLY A 138 -1.94 0.10 10.39
N LEU A 139 -3.13 0.61 10.05
CA LEU A 139 -3.94 0.06 8.96
C LEU A 139 -3.19 0.15 7.63
N HIS A 140 -2.56 1.30 7.35
CA HIS A 140 -1.70 1.44 6.16
C HIS A 140 -0.56 0.42 6.17
N GLY A 141 0.12 0.21 7.31
CA GLY A 141 1.18 -0.80 7.44
C GLY A 141 0.69 -2.22 7.14
N ILE A 142 -0.53 -2.58 7.54
CA ILE A 142 -1.15 -3.87 7.17
C ILE A 142 -1.32 -3.97 5.66
N HIS A 143 -1.79 -2.92 4.97
CA HIS A 143 -1.92 -2.89 3.51
C HIS A 143 -0.56 -3.02 2.81
N VAL A 144 0.50 -2.41 3.34
CA VAL A 144 1.88 -2.59 2.84
C VAL A 144 2.30 -4.06 2.95
N LEU A 145 2.06 -4.72 4.10
CA LEU A 145 2.38 -6.14 4.28
C LEU A 145 1.59 -7.04 3.32
N LEU A 146 0.30 -6.80 3.15
CA LEU A 146 -0.52 -7.53 2.17
C LEU A 146 0.00 -7.32 0.75
N GLY A 147 0.37 -6.08 0.38
CA GLY A 147 0.97 -5.76 -0.90
C GLY A 147 2.29 -6.50 -1.15
N MET A 148 3.17 -6.55 -0.14
CA MET A 148 4.41 -7.35 -0.22
C MET A 148 4.11 -8.83 -0.48
N GLY A 149 3.08 -9.39 0.15
CA GLY A 149 2.61 -10.76 -0.07
C GLY A 149 2.13 -10.97 -1.52
N VAL A 150 1.31 -10.06 -2.03
CA VAL A 150 0.80 -10.10 -3.42
C VAL A 150 1.96 -10.00 -4.42
N LEU A 151 2.88 -9.03 -4.25
CA LEU A 151 4.06 -8.88 -5.13
C LEU A 151 4.94 -10.14 -5.11
N SER A 152 5.17 -10.72 -3.92
CA SER A 152 5.94 -11.96 -3.78
C SER A 152 5.27 -13.12 -4.52
N TYR A 153 3.95 -13.26 -4.43
CA TYR A 153 3.19 -14.27 -5.16
C TYR A 153 3.32 -14.09 -6.68
N VAL A 154 3.25 -12.85 -7.18
CA VAL A 154 3.39 -12.56 -8.62
C VAL A 154 4.80 -12.86 -9.11
N ILE A 155 5.86 -12.61 -8.31
CA ILE A 155 7.22 -13.04 -8.61
C ILE A 155 7.29 -14.59 -8.73
N LEU A 156 6.64 -15.33 -7.84
CA LEU A 156 6.59 -16.80 -7.91
C LEU A 156 5.87 -17.29 -9.17
N LEU A 157 4.81 -16.60 -9.61
CA LEU A 157 4.14 -16.90 -10.89
C LEU A 157 5.09 -16.69 -12.08
N SER A 158 5.88 -15.60 -12.08
CA SER A 158 6.90 -15.33 -13.10
C SER A 158 7.93 -16.47 -13.17
N ARG A 159 8.51 -16.82 -12.02
CA ARG A 159 9.51 -17.91 -11.92
C ARG A 159 8.99 -19.28 -12.36
N ARG A 160 7.68 -19.51 -12.21
CA ARG A 160 7.01 -20.73 -12.70
C ARG A 160 6.64 -20.67 -14.18
N GLY A 161 7.04 -19.60 -14.90
CA GLY A 161 6.74 -19.43 -16.32
C GLY A 161 5.27 -19.15 -16.62
N ARG A 162 4.46 -18.77 -15.60
CA ARG A 162 3.03 -18.47 -15.76
C ARG A 162 2.76 -17.04 -16.19
N LEU A 163 3.77 -16.16 -16.18
CA LEU A 163 3.69 -14.79 -16.69
C LEU A 163 4.49 -14.67 -17.97
N SER A 164 3.94 -13.92 -18.94
CA SER A 164 4.57 -13.68 -20.23
C SER A 164 4.13 -12.31 -20.77
N ALA A 165 4.73 -11.88 -21.89
CA ALA A 165 4.30 -10.66 -22.59
C ALA A 165 2.83 -10.70 -23.04
N ASN A 166 2.25 -11.91 -23.20
CA ASN A 166 0.84 -12.09 -23.56
C ASN A 166 -0.08 -12.29 -22.34
N TYR A 167 0.48 -12.60 -21.17
CA TYR A 167 -0.28 -12.80 -19.94
C TYR A 167 0.46 -12.16 -18.75
N TYR A 168 0.21 -10.89 -18.53
CA TYR A 168 0.82 -10.05 -17.48
C TYR A 168 -0.20 -9.40 -16.52
N THR A 169 -1.48 -9.73 -16.68
CA THR A 169 -2.59 -9.21 -15.85
C THR A 169 -2.31 -9.24 -14.35
N PRO A 170 -1.81 -10.35 -13.76
CA PRO A 170 -1.51 -10.38 -12.33
C PRO A 170 -0.48 -9.32 -11.92
N ALA A 171 0.50 -9.04 -12.79
CA ALA A 171 1.51 -8.02 -12.54
C ALA A 171 0.91 -6.60 -12.60
N GLU A 172 0.02 -6.31 -13.55
CA GLU A 172 -0.68 -5.02 -13.63
C GLU A 172 -1.60 -4.80 -12.44
N MET A 173 -2.40 -5.79 -12.08
CA MET A 173 -3.35 -5.66 -10.96
C MET A 173 -2.63 -5.51 -9.63
N SER A 174 -1.53 -6.24 -9.41
CA SER A 174 -0.69 -6.07 -8.23
C SER A 174 -0.01 -4.69 -8.19
N GLY A 175 0.42 -4.19 -9.34
CA GLY A 175 0.98 -2.85 -9.48
C GLY A 175 -0.05 -1.75 -9.16
N LEU A 176 -1.29 -1.89 -9.65
CA LEU A 176 -2.38 -0.96 -9.36
C LEU A 176 -2.69 -0.91 -7.86
N TYR A 177 -2.74 -2.07 -7.20
CA TYR A 177 -2.89 -2.14 -5.74
C TYR A 177 -1.74 -1.46 -5.02
N TRP A 178 -0.49 -1.70 -5.44
CA TRP A 178 0.70 -1.07 -4.83
C TRP A 178 0.66 0.46 -4.95
N HIS A 179 0.33 0.98 -6.13
CA HIS A 179 0.17 2.42 -6.34
C HIS A 179 -0.92 3.04 -5.48
N PHE A 180 -2.03 2.32 -5.25
CA PHE A 180 -3.05 2.75 -4.32
C PHE A 180 -2.50 2.86 -2.88
N VAL A 181 -1.77 1.85 -2.41
CA VAL A 181 -1.16 1.86 -1.06
C VAL A 181 -0.20 3.04 -0.92
N ASP A 182 0.66 3.29 -1.91
CA ASP A 182 1.57 4.43 -1.92
C ASP A 182 0.82 5.77 -1.92
N LEU A 183 -0.25 5.88 -2.68
CA LEU A 183 -1.09 7.08 -2.75
C LEU A 183 -1.72 7.39 -1.38
N VAL A 184 -2.19 6.38 -0.66
CA VAL A 184 -2.67 6.56 0.72
C VAL A 184 -1.59 7.16 1.62
N TRP A 185 -0.33 6.71 1.51
CA TRP A 185 0.78 7.30 2.25
C TRP A 185 1.06 8.75 1.87
N ILE A 186 1.00 9.09 0.58
CA ILE A 186 1.16 10.47 0.08
C ILE A 186 0.13 11.42 0.70
N TYR A 187 -1.07 10.95 1.02
CA TYR A 187 -2.07 11.71 1.77
C TYR A 187 -1.82 11.69 3.29
N LEU A 188 -1.42 10.54 3.84
CA LEU A 188 -1.13 10.39 5.28
C LEU A 188 0.01 11.29 5.74
N PHE A 189 1.08 11.35 4.96
CA PHE A 189 2.27 12.11 5.34
C PHE A 189 1.99 13.61 5.55
N PRO A 190 1.45 14.38 4.59
CA PRO A 190 1.15 15.78 4.84
C PRO A 190 0.10 15.95 5.93
N LEU A 191 -0.92 15.11 5.99
CA LEU A 191 -1.99 15.19 6.96
C LEU A 191 -1.49 15.05 8.40
N LEU A 192 -0.62 14.08 8.66
CA LEU A 192 -0.12 13.76 9.99
C LEU A 192 1.16 14.51 10.36
N TYR A 193 2.05 14.83 9.40
CA TYR A 193 3.40 15.34 9.68
C TYR A 193 3.64 16.77 9.24
N LEU A 194 2.85 17.34 8.30
CA LEU A 194 3.10 18.69 7.77
C LEU A 194 2.04 19.72 8.20
N ILE A 195 0.78 19.32 8.25
CA ILE A 195 -0.33 20.24 8.49
C ILE A 195 -0.69 20.24 10.00
N GLY A 196 0.24 20.53 10.88
CA GLY A 196 0.05 20.61 12.33
C GLY A 196 -0.59 21.89 12.82
#